data_e08bf80a0e7773ca8b77c03c3145fcf9
#
_entry.id   e08bf80a0e7773ca8b77c03c3145fcf9
#
_cell.length_a   1.000
_cell.length_b   1.000
_cell.length_c   1.000
_cell.angle_alpha   90.00
_cell.angle_beta   90.00
_cell.angle_gamma   90.00
#
_symmetry.space_group_name_H-M   'P 1'
#
loop_
_entity.id
_entity.type
_entity.pdbx_description
1 polymer ?
#
loop_
_entity_poly.entity_id
_entity_poly.type
_entity_poly.pdbx_seq_one_letter_code
_entity_poly.pdbx_strand_id
1 'polypeptide(L)'
;MAILIVEDNPTNAMIIKHLARKVTHEEIVVETDGGAALALCHGRVFTMLIVDNMLPGMSGLQFVKAVRLMQRYDDVPIVMVTADHEPRLRAEAVATGVTDFLTKPVEAVAFRKLVADHLGGVPADMVAAR
;
A
#
# COMPACT_ATOMS: atom_id res chain seq x y z
N MET A 1 -3.02 8.30 12.93
CA MET A 1 -2.16 7.81 11.83
C MET A 1 -3.03 7.12 10.81
N ALA A 2 -2.56 6.99 9.58
CA ALA A 2 -3.41 6.49 8.51
C ALA A 2 -2.62 5.69 7.49
N ILE A 3 -3.32 4.75 6.84
CA ILE A 3 -2.82 3.98 5.70
C ILE A 3 -3.52 4.50 4.45
N LEU A 4 -2.78 4.73 3.38
CA LEU A 4 -3.33 5.16 2.10
C LEU A 4 -3.35 3.98 1.14
N ILE A 5 -4.52 3.74 0.55
CA ILE A 5 -4.71 2.74 -0.51
C ILE A 5 -4.97 3.49 -1.82
N VAL A 6 -4.12 3.26 -2.82
CA VAL A 6 -4.27 3.86 -4.14
C VAL A 6 -4.67 2.76 -5.11
N GLU A 7 -5.94 2.73 -5.47
CA GLU A 7 -6.54 1.67 -6.28
C GLU A 7 -7.75 2.22 -7.03
N ASP A 8 -7.74 2.14 -8.35
CA ASP A 8 -8.81 2.68 -9.18
C ASP A 8 -10.04 1.78 -9.27
N ASN A 9 -9.90 0.48 -9.03
CA ASN A 9 -11.01 -0.46 -9.06
C ASN A 9 -11.72 -0.46 -7.71
N PRO A 10 -13.02 -0.07 -7.64
CA PRO A 10 -13.72 0.04 -6.36
C PRO A 10 -13.82 -1.28 -5.59
N THR A 11 -13.97 -2.39 -6.31
CA THR A 11 -14.06 -3.71 -5.68
C THR A 11 -12.75 -4.09 -5.02
N ASN A 12 -11.62 -3.92 -5.72
CA ASN A 12 -10.31 -4.21 -5.16
C ASN A 12 -10.00 -3.30 -3.97
N ALA A 13 -10.32 -2.01 -4.09
CA ALA A 13 -10.12 -1.05 -3.00
C ALA A 13 -10.90 -1.47 -1.75
N MET A 14 -12.15 -1.89 -1.93
CA MET A 14 -13.00 -2.34 -0.83
C MET A 14 -12.44 -3.59 -0.14
N ILE A 15 -11.93 -4.55 -0.92
CA ILE A 15 -11.32 -5.76 -0.39
C ILE A 15 -10.11 -5.41 0.47
N ILE A 16 -9.21 -4.58 -0.03
CA ILE A 16 -8.00 -4.20 0.70
C ILE A 16 -8.36 -3.41 1.95
N LYS A 17 -9.30 -2.48 1.85
CA LYS A 17 -9.77 -1.72 3.00
C LYS A 17 -10.36 -2.62 4.08
N HIS A 18 -11.17 -3.61 3.68
CA HIS A 18 -11.77 -4.56 4.60
C HIS A 18 -10.69 -5.37 5.34
N LEU A 19 -9.69 -5.86 4.59
CA LEU A 19 -8.57 -6.59 5.18
C LEU A 19 -7.76 -5.72 6.14
N ALA A 20 -7.52 -4.47 5.77
CA ALA A 20 -6.78 -3.53 6.62
C ALA A 20 -7.48 -3.28 7.95
N ARG A 21 -8.80 -3.12 7.92
CA ARG A 21 -9.59 -2.87 9.14
C ARG A 21 -9.54 -4.02 10.12
N LYS A 22 -9.23 -5.22 9.68
CA LYS A 22 -9.13 -6.40 10.54
C LYS A 22 -7.78 -6.48 11.27
N VAL A 23 -6.77 -5.77 10.81
CA VAL A 23 -5.40 -5.91 11.33
C VAL A 23 -4.84 -4.62 11.90
N THR A 24 -5.53 -3.51 11.79
CA THR A 24 -5.08 -2.24 12.34
C THR A 24 -6.26 -1.35 12.72
N HIS A 25 -6.05 -0.47 13.70
CA HIS A 25 -7.02 0.56 14.08
C HIS A 25 -6.75 1.90 13.41
N GLU A 26 -5.74 2.00 12.56
CA GLU A 26 -5.43 3.23 11.86
C GLU A 26 -6.54 3.60 10.87
N GLU A 27 -6.65 4.89 10.61
CA GLU A 27 -7.54 5.39 9.57
C GLU A 27 -7.15 4.81 8.22
N ILE A 28 -8.11 4.39 7.44
CA ILE A 28 -7.87 3.88 6.07
C ILE A 28 -8.42 4.89 5.09
N VAL A 29 -7.54 5.46 4.29
CA VAL A 29 -7.89 6.41 3.23
C VAL A 29 -7.76 5.71 1.89
N VAL A 30 -8.78 5.79 1.06
CA VAL A 30 -8.78 5.22 -0.29
C VAL A 30 -8.81 6.34 -1.30
N GLU A 31 -7.90 6.29 -2.27
CA GLU A 31 -7.88 7.24 -3.38
C GLU A 31 -7.79 6.47 -4.70
N THR A 32 -8.61 6.86 -5.67
CA THR A 32 -8.69 6.16 -6.95
C THR A 32 -7.78 6.74 -8.02
N ASP A 33 -7.29 7.95 -7.81
CA ASP A 33 -6.47 8.67 -8.78
C ASP A 33 -5.07 8.90 -8.23
N GLY A 34 -4.04 8.56 -9.02
CA GLY A 34 -2.65 8.68 -8.60
C GLY A 34 -2.24 10.12 -8.31
N GLY A 35 -2.72 11.07 -9.11
CA GLY A 35 -2.42 12.49 -8.89
C GLY A 35 -3.02 13.02 -7.60
N ALA A 36 -4.27 12.65 -7.33
CA ALA A 36 -4.94 13.03 -6.09
C ALA A 36 -4.28 12.39 -4.88
N ALA A 37 -3.87 11.13 -5.00
CA ALA A 37 -3.14 10.42 -3.95
C ALA A 37 -1.80 11.11 -3.66
N LEU A 38 -1.10 11.55 -4.70
CA LEU A 38 0.16 12.26 -4.55
C LEU A 38 -0.04 13.58 -3.80
N ALA A 39 -1.11 14.30 -4.10
CA ALA A 39 -1.47 15.53 -3.39
C ALA A 39 -1.72 15.26 -1.91
N LEU A 40 -2.40 14.15 -1.58
CA LEU A 40 -2.58 13.74 -0.18
C LEU A 40 -1.24 13.49 0.52
N CYS A 41 -0.29 12.86 -0.17
CA CYS A 41 1.03 12.60 0.38
C CYS A 41 1.84 13.89 0.61
N HIS A 42 1.59 14.94 -0.17
CA HIS A 42 2.19 16.25 0.09
C HIS A 42 1.61 16.90 1.34
N GLY A 43 0.34 16.66 1.62
CA GLY A 43 -0.36 17.30 2.74
C GLY A 43 -0.21 16.60 4.08
N ARG A 44 0.11 15.31 4.09
CA ARG A 44 0.25 14.52 5.32
C ARG A 44 1.12 13.30 5.09
N VAL A 45 1.63 12.72 6.19
CA VAL A 45 2.43 11.50 6.12
C VAL A 45 1.55 10.32 6.53
N PHE A 46 1.48 9.33 5.64
CA PHE A 46 0.83 8.05 5.94
C PHE A 46 1.84 7.07 6.52
N THR A 47 1.37 6.11 7.32
CA THR A 47 2.24 5.11 7.92
C THR A 47 2.57 3.96 6.97
N MET A 48 1.77 3.79 5.93
CA MET A 48 1.97 2.78 4.89
C MET A 48 1.21 3.23 3.65
N LEU A 49 1.77 2.96 2.48
CA LEU A 49 1.10 3.15 1.20
C LEU A 49 0.91 1.79 0.55
N ILE A 50 -0.31 1.53 0.06
CA ILE A 50 -0.64 0.32 -0.69
C ILE A 50 -1.10 0.78 -2.06
N VAL A 51 -0.34 0.44 -3.11
CA VAL A 51 -0.48 1.04 -4.43
C VAL A 51 -0.68 -0.04 -5.49
N ASP A 52 -1.73 0.11 -6.29
CA ASP A 52 -1.93 -0.74 -7.46
C ASP A 52 -0.85 -0.43 -8.51
N ASN A 53 -0.33 -1.47 -9.13
CA ASN A 53 0.63 -1.34 -10.22
C ASN A 53 0.04 -0.59 -11.43
N MET A 54 -1.26 -0.77 -11.68
CA MET A 54 -1.91 -0.17 -12.85
C MET A 54 -2.95 0.87 -12.42
N LEU A 55 -2.60 2.15 -12.59
CA LEU A 55 -3.49 3.27 -12.30
C LEU A 55 -3.76 4.05 -13.59
N PRO A 56 -4.92 4.70 -13.71
CA PRO A 56 -5.20 5.55 -14.87
C PRO A 56 -4.31 6.79 -14.86
N GLY A 57 -3.75 7.14 -16.02
CA GLY A 57 -2.95 8.35 -16.18
C GLY A 57 -1.55 8.33 -15.57
N MET A 58 -1.28 7.40 -14.67
CA MET A 58 -0.01 7.29 -13.96
C MET A 58 0.17 5.83 -13.52
N SER A 59 1.32 5.22 -13.78
CA SER A 59 1.57 3.88 -13.28
C SER A 59 1.86 3.89 -11.79
N GLY A 60 1.71 2.72 -11.14
CA GLY A 60 2.09 2.58 -9.74
C GLY A 60 3.56 2.92 -9.51
N LEU A 61 4.45 2.53 -10.42
CA LEU A 61 5.87 2.86 -10.32
C LEU A 61 6.15 4.35 -10.41
N GLN A 62 5.43 5.06 -11.28
CA GLN A 62 5.56 6.52 -11.39
C GLN A 62 5.12 7.19 -10.08
N PHE A 63 4.05 6.71 -9.49
CA PHE A 63 3.57 7.22 -8.21
C PHE A 63 4.62 7.00 -7.11
N VAL A 64 5.16 5.77 -7.00
CA VAL A 64 6.19 5.44 -6.01
C VAL A 64 7.42 6.31 -6.18
N LYS A 65 7.87 6.49 -7.42
CA LYS A 65 9.02 7.33 -7.72
C LYS A 65 8.80 8.76 -7.22
N ALA A 66 7.62 9.32 -7.48
CA ALA A 66 7.29 10.67 -7.04
C ALA A 66 7.25 10.77 -5.51
N VAL A 67 6.67 9.79 -4.82
CA VAL A 67 6.60 9.78 -3.35
C VAL A 67 8.01 9.67 -2.76
N ARG A 68 8.87 8.85 -3.33
CA ARG A 68 10.25 8.67 -2.82
C ARG A 68 11.13 9.90 -3.01
N LEU A 69 10.71 10.89 -3.77
CA LEU A 69 11.37 12.19 -3.83
C LEU A 69 11.08 13.05 -2.60
N MET A 70 10.06 12.69 -1.82
CA MET A 70 9.72 13.38 -0.58
C MET A 70 10.47 12.74 0.58
N GLN A 71 11.37 13.48 1.20
CA GLN A 71 12.23 12.97 2.27
C GLN A 71 11.43 12.38 3.44
N ARG A 72 10.27 12.95 3.75
CA ARG A 72 9.41 12.45 4.84
C ARG A 72 8.86 11.05 4.59
N TYR A 73 8.98 10.53 3.37
CA TYR A 73 8.56 9.18 3.03
C TYR A 73 9.72 8.18 2.91
N ASP A 74 10.96 8.58 3.26
CA ASP A 74 12.13 7.70 3.09
C ASP A 74 11.97 6.36 3.79
N ASP A 75 11.35 6.33 4.98
CA ASP A 75 11.21 5.12 5.78
C ASP A 75 9.80 4.54 5.79
N VAL A 76 8.88 5.13 5.04
CA VAL A 76 7.50 4.64 4.99
C VAL A 76 7.41 3.42 4.08
N PRO A 77 6.86 2.28 4.56
CA PRO A 77 6.69 1.12 3.70
C PRO A 77 5.69 1.40 2.58
N ILE A 78 6.10 1.06 1.36
CA ILE A 78 5.26 1.17 0.16
C ILE A 78 5.09 -0.24 -0.39
N VAL A 79 3.84 -0.70 -0.43
CA VAL A 79 3.48 -2.03 -0.90
C VAL A 79 2.84 -1.91 -2.27
N MET A 80 3.32 -2.68 -3.23
CA MET A 80 2.73 -2.73 -4.56
C MET A 80 1.82 -3.95 -4.69
N VAL A 81 0.60 -3.74 -5.16
CA VAL A 81 -0.37 -4.80 -5.42
C VAL A 81 -0.40 -5.06 -6.93
N THR A 82 -0.13 -6.28 -7.34
CA THR A 82 -0.04 -6.62 -8.75
C THR A 82 -0.45 -8.06 -9.03
N ALA A 83 -1.03 -8.30 -10.20
CA ALA A 83 -1.25 -9.64 -10.72
C ALA A 83 -0.04 -10.15 -11.52
N ASP A 84 0.94 -9.27 -11.77
CA ASP A 84 2.11 -9.60 -12.57
C ASP A 84 3.21 -10.17 -11.69
N HIS A 85 3.73 -11.33 -12.07
CA HIS A 85 4.80 -12.03 -11.35
C HIS A 85 6.15 -11.93 -12.06
N GLU A 86 6.26 -11.10 -13.09
CA GLU A 86 7.50 -11.00 -13.84
C GLU A 86 8.64 -10.50 -12.95
N PRO A 87 9.78 -11.24 -12.90
CA PRO A 87 10.92 -10.83 -12.05
C PRO A 87 11.48 -9.47 -12.40
N ARG A 88 11.45 -9.09 -13.70
CA ARG A 88 11.95 -7.79 -14.15
C ARG A 88 11.11 -6.65 -13.55
N LEU A 89 9.79 -6.79 -13.52
CA LEU A 89 8.90 -5.79 -12.94
C LEU A 89 9.20 -5.64 -11.44
N ARG A 90 9.38 -6.75 -10.73
CA ARG A 90 9.68 -6.71 -9.31
C ARG A 90 11.04 -6.06 -9.03
N ALA A 91 12.05 -6.37 -9.84
CA ALA A 91 13.38 -5.78 -9.71
C ALA A 91 13.33 -4.27 -9.94
N GLU A 92 12.59 -3.83 -10.96
CA GLU A 92 12.41 -2.41 -11.26
C GLU A 92 11.67 -1.71 -10.13
N ALA A 93 10.63 -2.34 -9.59
CA ALA A 93 9.86 -1.78 -8.50
C ALA A 93 10.72 -1.61 -7.23
N VAL A 94 11.52 -2.60 -6.88
CA VAL A 94 12.44 -2.52 -5.75
C VAL A 94 13.44 -1.39 -5.96
N ALA A 95 14.01 -1.29 -7.15
CA ALA A 95 14.94 -0.21 -7.48
C ALA A 95 14.29 1.18 -7.41
N THR A 96 13.00 1.26 -7.66
CA THR A 96 12.22 2.50 -7.58
C THR A 96 11.89 2.89 -6.13
N GLY A 97 11.87 1.91 -5.22
CA GLY A 97 11.61 2.16 -3.81
C GLY A 97 10.43 1.41 -3.22
N VAL A 98 9.89 0.41 -3.92
CA VAL A 98 8.83 -0.45 -3.38
C VAL A 98 9.43 -1.34 -2.28
N THR A 99 8.75 -1.40 -1.14
CA THR A 99 9.21 -2.16 0.02
C THR A 99 8.81 -3.62 -0.04
N ASP A 100 7.59 -3.91 -0.52
CA ASP A 100 7.05 -5.27 -0.54
C ASP A 100 5.94 -5.37 -1.57
N PHE A 101 5.46 -6.58 -1.80
CA PHE A 101 4.48 -6.89 -2.83
C PHE A 101 3.33 -7.71 -2.27
N LEU A 102 2.12 -7.46 -2.79
CA LEU A 102 0.96 -8.32 -2.63
C LEU A 102 0.49 -8.75 -4.01
N THR A 103 0.17 -10.02 -4.15
CA THR A 103 -0.33 -10.59 -5.40
C THR A 103 -1.84 -10.54 -5.42
N LYS A 104 -2.42 -10.18 -6.56
CA LYS A 104 -3.88 -10.26 -6.75
C LYS A 104 -4.27 -11.69 -7.09
N PRO A 105 -5.37 -12.21 -6.52
CA PRO A 105 -6.21 -11.58 -5.50
C PRO A 105 -5.51 -11.52 -4.14
N VAL A 106 -5.71 -10.41 -3.42
CA VAL A 106 -5.07 -10.22 -2.11
C VAL A 106 -5.73 -11.14 -1.08
N GLU A 107 -4.90 -11.93 -0.40
CA GLU A 107 -5.37 -12.89 0.60
C GLU A 107 -5.14 -12.37 2.02
N ALA A 108 -6.06 -12.72 2.93
CA ALA A 108 -6.03 -12.23 4.30
C ALA A 108 -4.73 -12.60 5.05
N VAL A 109 -4.26 -13.83 4.88
CA VAL A 109 -3.04 -14.29 5.57
C VAL A 109 -1.82 -13.51 5.12
N ALA A 110 -1.66 -13.34 3.80
CA ALA A 110 -0.53 -12.57 3.24
C ALA A 110 -0.58 -11.12 3.69
N PHE A 111 -1.76 -10.52 3.68
CA PHE A 111 -1.96 -9.13 4.10
C PHE A 111 -1.62 -8.95 5.58
N ARG A 112 -2.11 -9.83 6.44
CA ARG A 112 -1.84 -9.77 7.89
C ARG A 112 -0.35 -9.85 8.19
N LYS A 113 0.34 -10.79 7.54
CA LYS A 113 1.79 -10.96 7.73
C LYS A 113 2.54 -9.70 7.31
N LEU A 114 2.18 -9.14 6.17
CA LEU A 114 2.83 -7.96 5.63
C LEU A 114 2.66 -6.75 6.56
N VAL A 115 1.45 -6.54 7.09
CA VAL A 115 1.19 -5.46 8.04
C VAL A 115 2.00 -5.67 9.32
N ALA A 116 2.05 -6.89 9.83
CA ALA A 116 2.83 -7.21 11.02
C ALA A 116 4.32 -6.94 10.80
N ASP A 117 4.84 -7.31 9.63
CA ASP A 117 6.27 -7.14 9.31
C ASP A 117 6.67 -5.66 9.21
N HIS A 118 5.78 -4.81 8.69
CA HIS A 118 6.13 -3.42 8.36
C HIS A 118 5.61 -2.38 9.35
N LEU A 119 4.55 -2.68 10.11
CA LEU A 119 3.98 -1.74 11.09
C LEU A 119 4.22 -2.16 12.54
N GLY A 120 5.16 -3.07 12.78
CA GLY A 120 5.54 -3.45 14.13
C GLY A 120 4.57 -4.41 14.81
N GLY A 121 3.66 -5.00 14.06
CA GLY A 121 2.78 -6.04 14.56
C GLY A 121 1.31 -5.64 14.62
N VAL A 122 0.48 -6.62 14.98
CA VAL A 122 -0.96 -6.49 15.11
C VAL A 122 -1.27 -5.98 16.52
N PRO A 123 -2.25 -5.05 16.69
CA PRO A 123 -2.66 -4.62 18.02
C PRO A 123 -3.03 -5.80 18.93
N ALA A 124 -2.76 -5.66 20.23
CA ALA A 124 -2.93 -6.74 21.19
C ALA A 124 -4.36 -7.32 21.21
N ASP A 125 -5.37 -6.47 21.07
CA ASP A 125 -6.77 -6.90 21.05
C ASP A 125 -7.08 -7.75 19.80
N MET A 126 -6.43 -7.49 18.68
CA MET A 126 -6.58 -8.29 17.47
C MET A 126 -5.82 -9.61 17.57
N VAL A 127 -4.67 -9.61 18.24
CA VAL A 127 -3.93 -10.84 18.51
C VAL A 127 -4.75 -11.78 19.36
N ALA A 128 -5.42 -11.28 20.38
CA ALA A 128 -6.24 -12.09 21.28
C ALA A 128 -7.48 -12.68 20.60
N ALA A 129 -7.90 -12.13 19.47
CA ALA A 129 -9.06 -12.59 18.71
C ALA A 129 -8.77 -13.76 17.78
N ARG A 130 -7.55 -14.23 17.70
CA ARG A 130 -7.18 -15.33 16.84
C ARG A 130 -7.70 -16.67 17.33
#